data_252b9d423cd40758bbe1cf5ae1ff71b0
#
_entry.id   252b9d423cd40758bbe1cf5ae1ff71b0
#
_cell.length_a   1.000
_cell.length_b   1.000
_cell.length_c   1.000
_cell.angle_alpha   90.00
_cell.angle_beta   90.00
_cell.angle_gamma   90.00
#
_symmetry.space_group_name_H-M   'P 1'
#
loop_
_entity.id
_entity.type
_entity.pdbx_description
1 polymer ?
#
loop_
_entity_poly.entity_id
_entity_poly.type
_entity_poly.pdbx_seq_one_letter_code
_entity_poly.pdbx_strand_id
1 'polypeptide(L)'
;FDNGPYFIVNDIVLTPDQVDLTLSLGASFTAADCLIELSGDGSYWQRIDYTGSRAYNIWERISVDFTLAVPVQRLFIRFTPQGSQSYGVNFDDLKLTTGPGGQTVDLDGGDYRFPELPSNWIAPTSSQAVVSGDYAFFTHWTQTVNTRKTVRNYSYCYDTRRHNPIWVAYPMHACYREGGFGLGAGRLRTVACCVLPS
;
A
#
# COMPACT_ATOMS: atom_id res chain seq x y z
N PHE A 1 11.86 -16.69 1.72
CA PHE A 1 10.64 -16.35 2.48
C PHE A 1 11.01 -16.27 3.95
N ASP A 2 11.35 -15.10 4.41
CA ASP A 2 11.27 -14.78 5.84
C ASP A 2 9.84 -14.34 6.15
N ASN A 3 8.90 -15.20 5.89
CA ASN A 3 7.55 -15.05 6.38
C ASN A 3 7.54 -15.74 7.73
N GLY A 4 7.90 -15.02 8.77
CA GLY A 4 7.55 -15.41 10.11
C GLY A 4 6.06 -15.74 10.18
N PRO A 5 5.61 -16.58 11.09
CA PRO A 5 4.21 -16.88 11.26
C PRO A 5 3.45 -15.56 11.48
N TYR A 6 2.40 -15.33 10.73
CA TYR A 6 1.50 -14.21 10.91
C TYR A 6 0.06 -14.71 10.92
N PHE A 7 -0.80 -13.94 11.54
CA PHE A 7 -2.24 -14.17 11.52
C PHE A 7 -2.91 -13.03 10.76
N ILE A 8 -3.83 -13.35 9.85
CA ILE A 8 -4.58 -12.37 9.08
C ILE A 8 -6.08 -12.58 9.29
N VAL A 9 -6.78 -11.49 9.60
CA VAL A 9 -8.23 -11.38 9.44
C VAL A 9 -8.49 -10.81 8.05
N ASN A 10 -9.12 -11.61 7.21
CA ASN A 10 -9.34 -11.27 5.81
C ASN A 10 -10.73 -10.70 5.57
N ASP A 11 -10.83 -9.88 4.52
CA ASP A 11 -12.10 -9.51 3.87
C ASP A 11 -13.16 -8.88 4.79
N ILE A 12 -12.75 -8.03 5.73
CA ILE A 12 -13.70 -7.25 6.51
C ILE A 12 -14.36 -6.24 5.57
N VAL A 13 -15.66 -6.39 5.33
CA VAL A 13 -16.41 -5.47 4.46
C VAL A 13 -16.74 -4.20 5.23
N LEU A 14 -16.40 -3.05 4.65
CA LEU A 14 -16.71 -1.74 5.19
C LEU A 14 -17.67 -0.97 4.26
N THR A 15 -18.52 -0.16 4.85
CA THR A 15 -19.31 0.84 4.11
C THR A 15 -18.52 2.15 3.96
N PRO A 16 -18.84 3.02 2.98
CA PRO A 16 -18.06 4.22 2.72
C PRO A 16 -17.99 5.24 3.86
N ASP A 17 -18.92 5.17 4.80
CA ASP A 17 -18.97 6.01 6.00
C ASP A 17 -18.15 5.46 7.17
N GLN A 18 -17.70 4.21 7.10
CA GLN A 18 -16.89 3.57 8.14
C GLN A 18 -15.41 3.89 7.95
N VAL A 19 -15.03 5.13 8.17
CA VAL A 19 -13.63 5.59 8.10
C VAL A 19 -13.00 5.72 9.49
N ASP A 20 -13.78 6.07 10.50
CA ASP A 20 -13.32 6.18 11.89
C ASP A 20 -13.60 4.87 12.62
N LEU A 21 -12.54 4.16 13.00
CA LEU A 21 -12.61 2.80 13.49
C LEU A 21 -11.83 2.62 14.80
N THR A 22 -12.32 1.72 15.63
CA THR A 22 -11.64 1.22 16.82
C THR A 22 -11.40 -0.27 16.69
N LEU A 23 -10.13 -0.68 16.73
CA LEU A 23 -9.71 -2.06 16.88
C LEU A 23 -9.49 -2.36 18.36
N SER A 24 -10.15 -3.36 18.91
CA SER A 24 -9.94 -3.79 20.30
C SER A 24 -9.76 -5.28 20.42
N LEU A 25 -8.86 -5.69 21.31
CA LEU A 25 -8.56 -7.10 21.58
C LEU A 25 -8.02 -7.26 23.00
N GLY A 26 -8.19 -8.42 23.59
CA GLY A 26 -7.42 -8.87 24.76
C GLY A 26 -6.08 -9.43 24.27
N ALA A 27 -4.96 -9.05 24.85
CA ALA A 27 -3.65 -9.51 24.39
C ALA A 27 -2.64 -9.62 25.52
N SER A 28 -1.65 -10.50 25.35
CA SER A 28 -0.52 -10.68 26.27
C SER A 28 0.82 -10.38 25.59
N PHE A 29 0.85 -9.34 24.75
CA PHE A 29 2.05 -8.92 24.03
C PHE A 29 2.19 -7.39 23.99
N THR A 30 3.39 -6.90 23.71
CA THR A 30 3.66 -5.49 23.51
C THR A 30 3.75 -5.13 22.04
N ALA A 31 3.74 -3.83 21.72
CA ALA A 31 3.97 -3.33 20.37
C ALA A 31 5.35 -3.69 19.81
N ALA A 32 6.31 -4.05 20.68
CA ALA A 32 7.62 -4.56 20.27
C ALA A 32 7.59 -6.04 19.88
N ASP A 33 6.63 -6.80 20.43
CA ASP A 33 6.52 -8.24 20.24
C ASP A 33 5.68 -8.61 19.03
N CYS A 34 4.74 -7.75 18.65
CA CYS A 34 3.84 -7.98 17.52
C CYS A 34 3.54 -6.67 16.79
N LEU A 35 3.60 -6.68 15.47
CA LEU A 35 3.07 -5.59 14.65
C LEU A 35 1.59 -5.84 14.38
N ILE A 36 0.80 -4.77 14.41
CA ILE A 36 -0.55 -4.75 13.87
C ILE A 36 -0.52 -3.89 12.62
N GLU A 37 -0.93 -4.48 11.51
CA GLU A 37 -0.86 -3.86 10.20
C GLU A 37 -2.21 -3.97 9.50
N LEU A 38 -2.57 -2.92 8.78
CA LEU A 38 -3.81 -2.82 8.02
C LEU A 38 -3.51 -2.79 6.52
N SER A 39 -4.41 -3.33 5.73
CA SER A 39 -4.35 -3.27 4.27
C SER A 39 -5.74 -3.11 3.67
N GLY A 40 -5.83 -2.37 2.58
CA GLY A 40 -7.05 -2.26 1.78
C GLY A 40 -7.14 -3.25 0.62
N ASP A 41 -6.06 -3.95 0.31
CA ASP A 41 -5.93 -4.83 -0.86
C ASP A 41 -5.23 -6.18 -0.58
N GLY A 42 -4.76 -6.37 0.66
CA GLY A 42 -4.00 -7.56 1.06
C GLY A 42 -2.54 -7.57 0.63
N SER A 43 -2.08 -6.58 -0.12
CA SER A 43 -0.72 -6.51 -0.69
C SER A 43 0.13 -5.43 -0.05
N TYR A 44 -0.41 -4.23 0.11
CA TYR A 44 0.22 -3.12 0.80
C TYR A 44 -0.24 -3.05 2.24
N TRP A 45 0.71 -3.05 3.19
CA TRP A 45 0.45 -3.10 4.62
C TRP A 45 0.97 -1.85 5.31
N GLN A 46 0.09 -1.18 6.04
CA GLN A 46 0.40 -0.01 6.84
C GLN A 46 0.31 -0.36 8.33
N ARG A 47 1.40 -0.15 9.06
CA ARG A 47 1.44 -0.36 10.50
C ARG A 47 0.58 0.68 11.21
N ILE A 48 -0.13 0.24 12.27
CA ILE A 48 -0.75 1.10 13.24
C ILE A 48 0.02 1.05 14.57
N ASP A 49 0.13 2.21 15.23
CA ASP A 49 0.77 2.31 16.51
C ASP A 49 -0.23 2.00 17.62
N TYR A 50 0.20 1.24 18.62
CA TYR A 50 -0.61 0.88 19.76
C TYR A 50 0.25 0.66 21.01
N THR A 51 -0.38 0.69 22.18
CA THR A 51 0.24 0.33 23.45
C THR A 51 -0.28 -1.05 23.86
N GLY A 52 0.62 -2.00 24.02
CA GLY A 52 0.29 -3.35 24.48
C GLY A 52 0.66 -3.59 25.92
N SER A 53 0.44 -4.81 26.41
CA SER A 53 0.82 -5.25 27.75
C SER A 53 2.32 -5.03 27.99
N ARG A 54 2.65 -4.57 29.19
CA ARG A 54 4.04 -4.31 29.60
C ARG A 54 4.72 -5.50 30.24
N ALA A 55 3.97 -6.56 30.50
CA ALA A 55 4.51 -7.71 31.20
C ALA A 55 4.08 -9.02 30.53
N TYR A 56 5.00 -9.96 30.49
CA TYR A 56 4.77 -11.31 30.00
C TYR A 56 3.65 -12.01 30.76
N ASN A 57 2.75 -12.69 30.04
CA ASN A 57 1.58 -13.39 30.56
C ASN A 57 0.54 -12.51 31.29
N ILE A 58 0.64 -11.20 31.19
CA ILE A 58 -0.44 -10.33 31.65
C ILE A 58 -1.33 -9.98 30.48
N TRP A 59 -2.60 -10.35 30.61
CA TRP A 59 -3.63 -9.99 29.62
C TRP A 59 -4.14 -8.59 29.91
N GLU A 60 -4.06 -7.76 28.88
CA GLU A 60 -4.62 -6.41 28.89
C GLU A 60 -5.52 -6.22 27.67
N ARG A 61 -6.47 -5.31 27.80
CA ARG A 61 -7.24 -4.86 26.64
C ARG A 61 -6.46 -3.82 25.89
N ILE A 62 -6.14 -4.12 24.65
CA ILE A 62 -5.63 -3.16 23.68
C ILE A 62 -6.83 -2.52 22.99
N SER A 63 -6.81 -1.20 22.84
CA SER A 63 -7.77 -0.45 22.05
C SER A 63 -7.02 0.59 21.22
N VAL A 64 -7.24 0.57 19.90
CA VAL A 64 -6.55 1.45 18.95
C VAL A 64 -7.59 2.14 18.10
N ASP A 65 -7.62 3.47 18.20
CA ASP A 65 -8.45 4.31 17.34
C ASP A 65 -7.65 4.76 16.12
N PHE A 66 -8.26 4.64 14.96
CA PHE A 66 -7.65 5.09 13.72
C PHE A 66 -8.69 5.61 12.72
N THR A 67 -8.22 6.44 11.81
CA THR A 67 -9.03 7.02 10.73
C THR A 67 -8.42 6.60 9.39
N LEU A 68 -9.20 5.97 8.53
CA LEU A 68 -8.80 5.72 7.15
C LEU A 68 -8.77 7.03 6.38
N ALA A 69 -7.64 7.36 5.77
CA ALA A 69 -7.47 8.58 4.98
C ALA A 69 -8.51 8.70 3.84
N VAL A 70 -8.92 7.54 3.31
CA VAL A 70 -9.97 7.42 2.30
C VAL A 70 -10.76 6.14 2.56
N PRO A 71 -12.07 6.09 2.23
CA PRO A 71 -12.88 4.89 2.38
C PRO A 71 -12.31 3.71 1.59
N VAL A 72 -12.27 2.53 2.19
CA VAL A 72 -11.97 1.27 1.53
C VAL A 72 -13.18 0.33 1.58
N GLN A 73 -13.35 -0.51 0.57
CA GLN A 73 -14.44 -1.48 0.55
C GLN A 73 -14.13 -2.73 1.38
N ARG A 74 -12.86 -3.03 1.54
CA ARG A 74 -12.35 -4.19 2.29
C ARG A 74 -11.21 -3.76 3.17
N LEU A 75 -11.15 -4.34 4.35
CA LEU A 75 -10.05 -4.17 5.29
C LEU A 75 -9.48 -5.54 5.64
N PHE A 76 -8.18 -5.60 5.69
CA PHE A 76 -7.40 -6.75 6.15
C PHE A 76 -6.59 -6.31 7.36
N ILE A 77 -6.52 -7.16 8.38
CA ILE A 77 -5.73 -6.89 9.59
C ILE A 77 -4.73 -8.03 9.75
N ARG A 78 -3.44 -7.69 9.83
CA ARG A 78 -2.36 -8.65 10.01
C ARG A 78 -1.66 -8.44 11.35
N PHE A 79 -1.43 -9.54 12.04
CA PHE A 79 -0.66 -9.61 13.27
C PHE A 79 0.65 -10.33 12.95
N THR A 80 1.77 -9.61 13.03
CA THR A 80 3.10 -10.13 12.68
C THR A 80 3.99 -10.16 13.91
N PRO A 81 4.23 -11.35 14.51
CA PRO A 81 5.17 -11.50 15.62
C PRO A 81 6.57 -11.01 15.23
N GLN A 82 7.26 -10.37 16.18
CA GLN A 82 8.60 -9.82 16.00
C GLN A 82 9.62 -10.61 16.81
N GLY A 83 10.81 -10.82 16.23
CA GLY A 83 11.92 -11.51 16.88
C GLY A 83 11.71 -13.01 17.10
N SER A 84 12.66 -13.65 17.79
CA SER A 84 12.59 -15.06 18.17
C SER A 84 11.83 -15.22 19.49
N GLN A 85 10.52 -15.01 19.47
CA GLN A 85 9.71 -15.15 20.67
C GLN A 85 9.61 -16.64 21.07
N SER A 86 10.19 -16.99 22.21
CA SER A 86 10.03 -18.32 22.81
C SER A 86 8.59 -18.60 23.25
N TYR A 87 7.75 -17.57 23.27
CA TYR A 87 6.46 -17.57 23.95
C TYR A 87 5.36 -17.11 23.02
N GLY A 88 5.01 -17.45 22.03
CA GLY A 88 3.89 -17.09 21.15
C GLY A 88 3.20 -15.74 21.43
N VAL A 89 2.64 -15.16 20.43
CA VAL A 89 1.76 -13.99 20.52
C VAL A 89 0.34 -14.51 20.72
N ASN A 90 -0.27 -14.18 21.86
CA ASN A 90 -1.63 -14.63 22.18
C ASN A 90 -2.57 -13.43 22.23
N PHE A 91 -3.72 -13.56 21.57
CA PHE A 91 -4.80 -12.57 21.67
C PHE A 91 -6.16 -13.23 21.56
N ASP A 92 -7.18 -12.52 22.03
CA ASP A 92 -8.58 -12.95 22.08
C ASP A 92 -9.52 -11.75 21.94
N ASP A 93 -10.82 -11.98 21.86
CA ASP A 93 -11.86 -10.94 21.82
C ASP A 93 -11.65 -9.84 20.77
N LEU A 94 -11.12 -10.20 19.61
CA LEU A 94 -10.90 -9.24 18.53
C LEU A 94 -12.21 -8.62 18.05
N LYS A 95 -12.29 -7.28 18.08
CA LYS A 95 -13.44 -6.51 17.61
C LYS A 95 -12.98 -5.31 16.79
N LEU A 96 -13.68 -5.06 15.72
CA LEU A 96 -13.59 -3.84 14.95
C LEU A 96 -14.95 -3.14 15.00
N THR A 97 -14.98 -1.89 15.46
CA THR A 97 -16.20 -1.08 15.59
C THR A 97 -15.96 0.32 15.01
N THR A 98 -17.02 1.06 14.74
CA THR A 98 -16.90 2.50 14.52
C THR A 98 -16.42 3.16 15.80
N GLY A 99 -15.56 4.15 15.68
CA GLY A 99 -14.89 4.82 16.80
C GLY A 99 -14.81 6.33 16.64
N PRO A 100 -14.13 7.01 17.56
CA PRO A 100 -13.99 8.46 17.54
C PRO A 100 -12.99 8.96 16.45
N GLY A 101 -12.32 8.04 15.76
CA GLY A 101 -11.16 8.36 14.95
C GLY A 101 -9.87 8.52 15.76
N GLY A 102 -8.73 8.50 15.07
CA GLY A 102 -7.43 8.53 15.71
C GLY A 102 -6.28 8.75 14.73
N GLN A 103 -5.21 7.96 14.86
CA GLN A 103 -4.09 8.02 13.91
C GLN A 103 -4.59 7.81 12.48
N THR A 104 -4.16 8.67 11.56
CA THR A 104 -4.56 8.54 10.15
C THR A 104 -3.78 7.44 9.47
N VAL A 105 -4.47 6.54 8.78
CA VAL A 105 -3.91 5.41 8.06
C VAL A 105 -4.26 5.52 6.58
N ASP A 106 -3.26 5.61 5.72
CA ASP A 106 -3.44 5.63 4.27
C ASP A 106 -3.24 4.23 3.70
N LEU A 107 -4.35 3.57 3.35
CA LEU A 107 -4.37 2.21 2.80
C LEU A 107 -4.40 2.19 1.27
N ASP A 108 -4.17 3.32 0.62
CA ASP A 108 -4.27 3.44 -0.83
C ASP A 108 -3.08 2.84 -1.59
N GLY A 109 -2.30 2.01 -0.93
CA GLY A 109 -1.32 1.14 -1.59
C GLY A 109 0.02 1.79 -1.85
N GLY A 110 0.35 2.83 -1.11
CA GLY A 110 1.69 3.31 -1.08
C GLY A 110 2.04 4.39 -2.07
N ASP A 111 3.27 4.39 -2.46
CA ASP A 111 3.86 5.47 -3.20
C ASP A 111 3.48 5.43 -4.69
N TYR A 112 2.41 6.16 -5.05
CA TYR A 112 1.99 6.39 -6.44
C TYR A 112 2.81 7.48 -7.13
N ARG A 113 3.98 7.85 -6.59
CA ARG A 113 4.82 8.82 -7.27
C ARG A 113 5.22 8.33 -8.65
N PHE A 114 4.98 9.19 -9.61
CA PHE A 114 5.43 8.93 -10.97
C PHE A 114 6.96 9.04 -11.02
N PRO A 115 7.65 8.18 -11.79
CA PRO A 115 9.09 8.25 -11.90
C PRO A 115 9.58 9.63 -12.34
N GLU A 116 10.71 10.08 -11.79
CA GLU A 116 11.39 11.27 -12.28
C GLU A 116 11.86 11.01 -13.71
N LEU A 117 11.43 11.86 -14.63
CA LEU A 117 11.84 11.80 -16.01
C LEU A 117 13.01 12.74 -16.25
N PRO A 118 13.89 12.45 -17.22
CA PRO A 118 14.88 13.43 -17.69
C PRO A 118 14.24 14.77 -18.05
N SER A 119 14.95 15.86 -17.86
CA SER A 119 14.42 17.22 -18.00
C SER A 119 13.89 17.55 -19.40
N ASN A 120 14.31 16.81 -20.41
CA ASN A 120 13.86 16.94 -21.80
C ASN A 120 12.64 16.05 -22.13
N TRP A 121 12.13 15.26 -21.18
CA TRP A 121 10.96 14.42 -21.36
C TRP A 121 9.74 15.02 -20.70
N ILE A 122 8.59 14.82 -21.29
CA ILE A 122 7.32 15.38 -20.84
C ILE A 122 6.42 14.26 -20.35
N ALA A 123 5.86 14.45 -19.17
CA ALA A 123 4.76 13.62 -18.67
C ALA A 123 3.52 14.51 -18.51
N PRO A 124 2.59 14.51 -19.50
CA PRO A 124 1.40 15.34 -19.42
C PRO A 124 0.61 15.15 -18.13
N THR A 125 0.13 16.22 -17.55
CA THR A 125 -0.68 16.21 -16.32
C THR A 125 -2.19 16.06 -16.60
N SER A 126 -2.56 16.00 -17.87
CA SER A 126 -3.93 15.74 -18.33
C SER A 126 -3.96 14.56 -19.31
N SER A 127 -5.14 14.10 -19.69
CA SER A 127 -5.31 13.05 -20.69
C SER A 127 -5.10 13.54 -22.14
N GLN A 128 -4.87 14.85 -22.33
CA GLN A 128 -4.56 15.39 -23.65
C GLN A 128 -3.10 15.17 -24.01
N ALA A 129 -2.86 14.78 -25.25
CA ALA A 129 -1.52 14.64 -25.78
C ALA A 129 -0.80 16.00 -25.87
N VAL A 130 0.48 16.01 -25.55
CA VAL A 130 1.37 17.15 -25.82
C VAL A 130 2.25 16.78 -27.00
N VAL A 131 2.20 17.59 -28.05
CA VAL A 131 3.00 17.36 -29.27
C VAL A 131 4.16 18.36 -29.29
N SER A 132 5.37 17.86 -29.52
CA SER A 132 6.59 18.66 -29.66
C SER A 132 7.43 18.11 -30.80
N GLY A 133 7.43 18.78 -31.93
CA GLY A 133 8.08 18.28 -33.15
C GLY A 133 7.49 16.97 -33.64
N ASP A 134 8.35 16.00 -33.89
CA ASP A 134 7.96 14.65 -34.30
C ASP A 134 7.51 13.74 -33.13
N TYR A 135 7.44 14.27 -31.91
CA TYR A 135 7.12 13.50 -30.71
C TYR A 135 5.76 13.87 -30.13
N ALA A 136 5.01 12.86 -29.72
CA ALA A 136 3.75 13.01 -28.99
C ALA A 136 3.88 12.35 -27.62
N PHE A 137 3.53 13.09 -26.56
CA PHE A 137 3.60 12.65 -25.18
C PHE A 137 2.18 12.43 -24.66
N PHE A 138 1.96 11.29 -24.02
CA PHE A 138 0.65 10.87 -23.51
C PHE A 138 0.76 10.43 -22.06
N THR A 139 -0.33 10.61 -21.32
CA THR A 139 -0.50 10.05 -19.97
C THR A 139 -1.84 9.35 -19.87
N HIS A 140 -1.83 8.12 -19.41
CA HIS A 140 -3.02 7.36 -19.04
C HIS A 140 -3.27 7.48 -17.55
N TRP A 141 -4.51 7.76 -17.16
CA TRP A 141 -4.99 7.85 -15.79
C TRP A 141 -5.90 6.68 -15.48
N THR A 142 -5.86 6.19 -14.26
CA THR A 142 -6.73 5.13 -13.76
C THR A 142 -7.18 5.45 -12.35
N GLN A 143 -8.10 4.65 -11.83
CA GLN A 143 -8.51 4.72 -10.44
C GLN A 143 -7.99 3.49 -9.69
N THR A 144 -7.54 3.70 -8.46
CA THR A 144 -7.20 2.60 -7.56
C THR A 144 -8.43 1.76 -7.26
N VAL A 145 -8.23 0.45 -7.05
CA VAL A 145 -9.35 -0.49 -6.91
C VAL A 145 -10.16 -0.22 -5.64
N ASN A 146 -9.47 0.00 -4.52
CA ASN A 146 -10.13 0.12 -3.22
C ASN A 146 -10.65 1.53 -2.96
N THR A 147 -9.82 2.53 -3.14
CA THR A 147 -10.08 3.91 -2.70
C THR A 147 -10.58 4.81 -3.82
N ARG A 148 -10.59 4.33 -5.07
CA ARG A 148 -11.01 5.09 -6.25
C ARG A 148 -10.22 6.39 -6.47
N LYS A 149 -9.03 6.49 -5.89
CA LYS A 149 -8.12 7.61 -6.12
C LYS A 149 -7.63 7.61 -7.56
N THR A 150 -7.73 8.76 -8.22
CA THR A 150 -7.21 8.91 -9.58
C THR A 150 -5.68 9.03 -9.53
N VAL A 151 -5.00 8.12 -10.19
CA VAL A 151 -3.55 8.04 -10.23
C VAL A 151 -3.06 7.94 -11.67
N ARG A 152 -1.83 8.40 -11.90
CA ARG A 152 -1.16 8.25 -13.18
C ARG A 152 -0.75 6.79 -13.34
N ASN A 153 -1.28 6.12 -14.36
CA ASN A 153 -0.99 4.71 -14.62
C ASN A 153 0.32 4.58 -15.40
N TYR A 154 0.40 5.25 -16.54
CA TYR A 154 1.64 5.32 -17.32
C TYR A 154 1.67 6.59 -18.18
N SER A 155 2.88 6.98 -18.56
CA SER A 155 3.10 7.97 -19.61
C SER A 155 4.06 7.39 -20.66
N TYR A 156 3.93 7.81 -21.89
CA TYR A 156 4.83 7.40 -22.95
C TYR A 156 5.07 8.53 -23.97
N CYS A 157 6.21 8.43 -24.63
CA CYS A 157 6.56 9.25 -25.78
C CYS A 157 6.50 8.40 -27.04
N TYR A 158 5.84 8.91 -28.06
CA TYR A 158 5.65 8.27 -29.36
C TYR A 158 6.31 9.09 -30.45
N ASP A 159 7.16 8.44 -31.28
CA ASP A 159 7.71 9.04 -32.49
C ASP A 159 6.66 8.90 -33.61
N THR A 160 6.12 10.02 -34.02
CA THR A 160 5.06 10.06 -35.06
C THR A 160 5.56 9.76 -36.47
N ARG A 161 6.85 9.89 -36.71
CA ARG A 161 7.46 9.58 -38.02
C ARG A 161 7.76 8.10 -38.16
N ARG A 162 8.32 7.50 -37.09
CA ARG A 162 8.71 6.10 -37.09
C ARG A 162 7.59 5.17 -36.64
N HIS A 163 6.48 5.74 -36.16
CA HIS A 163 5.34 5.00 -35.61
C HIS A 163 5.72 4.05 -34.49
N ASN A 164 6.59 4.51 -33.57
CA ASN A 164 7.15 3.67 -32.53
C ASN A 164 7.24 4.42 -31.19
N PRO A 165 6.95 3.77 -30.04
CA PRO A 165 7.21 4.37 -28.75
C PRO A 165 8.71 4.48 -28.49
N ILE A 166 9.13 5.67 -28.01
CA ILE A 166 10.51 5.93 -27.60
C ILE A 166 10.76 5.47 -26.18
N TRP A 167 9.81 5.77 -25.28
CA TRP A 167 9.85 5.32 -23.88
C TRP A 167 8.45 5.18 -23.31
N VAL A 168 8.36 4.37 -22.26
CA VAL A 168 7.18 4.24 -21.40
C VAL A 168 7.64 4.33 -19.95
N ALA A 169 6.95 5.12 -19.14
CA ALA A 169 7.19 5.25 -17.72
C ALA A 169 5.92 4.93 -16.93
N TYR A 170 6.05 4.09 -15.91
CA TYR A 170 4.94 3.70 -15.04
C TYR A 170 5.42 3.41 -13.62
N PRO A 171 4.58 3.66 -12.59
CA PRO A 171 4.92 3.31 -11.22
C PRO A 171 4.88 1.78 -11.04
N MET A 172 5.87 1.24 -10.35
CA MET A 172 5.90 -0.17 -9.97
C MET A 172 5.36 -0.35 -8.56
N HIS A 173 4.20 -0.94 -8.42
CA HIS A 173 3.59 -1.25 -7.13
C HIS A 173 4.01 -2.63 -6.61
N ALA A 174 3.98 -2.79 -5.29
CA ALA A 174 4.30 -4.06 -4.64
C ALA A 174 3.41 -5.21 -5.13
N CYS A 175 2.15 -4.95 -5.45
CA CYS A 175 1.19 -5.93 -5.97
C CYS A 175 1.59 -6.55 -7.32
N TYR A 176 2.44 -5.89 -8.12
CA TYR A 176 2.98 -6.49 -9.35
C TYR A 176 4.07 -7.54 -9.09
N ARG A 177 4.46 -7.76 -7.85
CA ARG A 177 5.56 -8.64 -7.45
C ARG A 177 5.13 -10.05 -7.10
N GLU A 178 3.86 -10.35 -6.99
CA GLU A 178 3.34 -11.68 -6.63
C GLU A 178 3.44 -12.74 -7.72
N GLY A 179 3.96 -12.40 -8.88
CA GLY A 179 4.19 -13.28 -10.02
C GLY A 179 5.61 -13.82 -10.16
N GLY A 180 6.25 -14.33 -9.11
CA GLY A 180 7.32 -15.33 -9.26
C GLY A 180 8.72 -14.88 -9.63
N PHE A 181 9.16 -13.64 -9.40
CA PHE A 181 10.58 -13.28 -9.43
C PHE A 181 11.02 -12.70 -8.09
N GLY A 182 11.74 -13.52 -7.31
CA GLY A 182 12.28 -13.15 -6.01
C GLY A 182 13.27 -11.98 -6.09
N LEU A 183 12.82 -10.79 -5.73
CA LEU A 183 13.69 -9.68 -5.38
C LEU A 183 13.24 -9.18 -4.01
N GLY A 184 14.16 -9.28 -3.06
CA GLY A 184 13.97 -9.01 -1.65
C GLY A 184 13.26 -7.71 -1.29
N ALA A 185 12.75 -7.70 -0.06
CA ALA A 185 11.95 -6.67 0.57
C ALA A 185 12.43 -5.24 0.31
N GLY A 186 11.46 -4.37 0.00
CA GLY A 186 11.47 -3.02 0.51
C GLY A 186 12.24 -1.95 -0.22
N ARG A 187 12.11 -1.79 -1.55
CA ARG A 187 12.29 -0.49 -2.20
C ARG A 187 11.52 -0.46 -3.51
N LEU A 188 10.63 0.52 -3.66
CA LEU A 188 10.14 0.96 -4.95
C LEU A 188 11.33 1.23 -5.86
N ARG A 189 11.54 0.36 -6.83
CA ARG A 189 12.46 0.67 -7.92
C ARG A 189 11.65 1.34 -9.02
N THR A 190 11.90 2.60 -9.21
CA THR A 190 11.56 3.31 -10.44
C THR A 190 12.31 2.61 -11.56
N VAL A 191 11.60 1.84 -12.37
CA VAL A 191 12.18 1.34 -13.62
C VAL A 191 11.77 2.31 -14.70
N ALA A 192 12.66 3.23 -15.03
CA ALA A 192 12.63 3.87 -16.33
C ALA A 192 13.03 2.78 -17.34
N CYS A 193 12.04 2.20 -18.00
CA CYS A 193 12.30 1.12 -18.92
C CYS A 193 12.65 1.62 -20.30
N CYS A 194 13.77 1.14 -20.78
CA CYS A 194 14.13 0.94 -22.18
C CYS A 194 14.16 2.18 -23.07
N VAL A 195 15.26 2.89 -22.96
CA VAL A 195 15.82 3.53 -24.15
C VAL A 195 16.23 2.40 -25.08
N LEU A 196 15.46 2.15 -26.14
CA LEU A 196 15.95 1.33 -27.24
C LEU A 196 17.08 2.11 -27.92
N PRO A 197 18.25 1.49 -28.14
CA PRO A 197 19.31 2.16 -28.88
C PRO A 197 18.84 2.51 -30.28
N SER A 198 19.21 3.70 -30.72
CA SER A 198 19.01 4.24 -32.08
C SER A 198 19.63 3.37 -33.14
#